data_97e593e4981a45a1ba8593c57796e600
#
_entry.id   97e593e4981a45a1ba8593c57796e600
#
_cell.length_a   1.000
_cell.length_b   1.000
_cell.length_c   1.000
_cell.angle_alpha   90.00
_cell.angle_beta   90.00
_cell.angle_gamma   90.00
#
_symmetry.space_group_name_H-M   'P 1'
#
loop_
_entity.id
_entity.type
_entity.pdbx_description
1 polymer ?
#
loop_
_entity_poly.entity_id
_entity_poly.type
_entity_poly.pdbx_seq_one_letter_code
_entity_poly.pdbx_strand_id
1 'polypeptide(L)'
;MRYNGLHLLIGMALQKIEAPLFRQYADALTLGAIREDIRYDQRQRKLAEHWSLTHFSGRWLGGGFIPGLTRSAPAQAQRYFAAAVAAWPQAGGARGGDRAQACPSGLPVSGVARAMVLLGQASHLLIDMACPVHASRVAHWSDGYEWYVDSHVAELGQLLFDVPVPFASVHENVTALARFTQQFAPDRTHHHWGRWLKRRGWRQSVPQAEVAAQARVIIPVAAGHLAAMYRQFIEACGIDLCHSGVSGQDGESMHHAQA
;
A
#
# COMPACT_ATOMS: atom_id res chain seq x y z
N MET A 1 -4.51 6.89 -3.09
CA MET A 1 -3.30 7.28 -3.92
C MET A 1 -3.49 6.80 -5.35
N ARG A 2 -3.05 7.56 -6.38
CA ARG A 2 -3.16 7.16 -7.80
C ARG A 2 -2.16 6.05 -8.17
N TYR A 3 -2.38 5.43 -9.32
CA TYR A 3 -1.66 4.24 -9.79
C TYR A 3 -0.14 4.37 -9.77
N ASN A 4 0.42 5.44 -10.37
CA ASN A 4 1.88 5.62 -10.41
C ASN A 4 2.46 5.88 -9.02
N GLY A 5 1.71 6.57 -8.14
CA GLY A 5 2.11 6.78 -6.74
C GLY A 5 2.14 5.48 -5.93
N LEU A 6 1.20 4.55 -6.17
CA LEU A 6 1.23 3.21 -5.57
C LEU A 6 2.47 2.44 -6.01
N HIS A 7 2.75 2.41 -7.32
CA HIS A 7 3.94 1.78 -7.88
C HIS A 7 5.24 2.37 -7.34
N LEU A 8 5.31 3.70 -7.27
CA LEU A 8 6.46 4.41 -6.72
C LEU A 8 6.79 3.92 -5.32
N LEU A 9 5.83 4.00 -4.39
CA LEU A 9 6.05 3.68 -2.98
C LEU A 9 6.35 2.19 -2.77
N ILE A 10 5.66 1.29 -3.48
CA ILE A 10 5.98 -0.15 -3.45
C ILE A 10 7.41 -0.38 -3.96
N GLY A 11 7.78 0.21 -5.09
CA GLY A 11 9.12 0.10 -5.66
C GLY A 11 10.21 0.59 -4.73
N MET A 12 10.05 1.77 -4.14
CA MET A 12 10.98 2.32 -3.14
C MET A 12 11.14 1.38 -1.94
N ALA A 13 10.05 0.91 -1.37
CA ALA A 13 10.08 0.00 -0.22
C ALA A 13 10.76 -1.34 -0.55
N LEU A 14 10.46 -1.94 -1.71
CA LEU A 14 11.08 -3.18 -2.16
C LEU A 14 12.59 -3.04 -2.41
N GLN A 15 13.00 -1.88 -2.89
CA GLN A 15 14.42 -1.59 -3.10
C GLN A 15 15.18 -1.57 -1.76
N LYS A 16 14.56 -1.03 -0.71
CA LYS A 16 15.18 -0.87 0.62
C LYS A 16 15.24 -2.14 1.45
N ILE A 17 14.31 -3.08 1.26
CA ILE A 17 14.31 -4.34 2.04
C ILE A 17 15.23 -5.42 1.47
N GLU A 18 15.75 -5.23 0.25
CA GLU A 18 16.68 -6.16 -0.43
C GLU A 18 16.19 -7.63 -0.47
N ALA A 19 14.88 -7.84 -0.50
CA ALA A 19 14.29 -9.16 -0.51
C ALA A 19 13.96 -9.62 -1.95
N PRO A 20 14.77 -10.50 -2.57
CA PRO A 20 14.57 -10.96 -3.96
C PRO A 20 13.17 -11.56 -4.18
N LEU A 21 12.69 -12.33 -3.21
CA LEU A 21 11.36 -12.92 -3.23
C LEU A 21 10.25 -11.88 -3.45
N PHE A 22 10.32 -10.74 -2.77
CA PHE A 22 9.34 -9.67 -2.93
C PHE A 22 9.39 -9.06 -4.32
N ARG A 23 10.59 -8.93 -4.91
CA ARG A 23 10.75 -8.44 -6.29
C ARG A 23 10.10 -9.39 -7.31
N GLN A 24 10.24 -10.70 -7.10
CA GLN A 24 9.61 -11.71 -7.93
C GLN A 24 8.07 -11.61 -7.92
N TYR A 25 7.48 -11.16 -6.82
CA TYR A 25 6.03 -11.00 -6.64
C TYR A 25 5.56 -9.54 -6.64
N ALA A 26 6.38 -8.60 -7.13
CA ALA A 26 6.02 -7.18 -7.18
C ALA A 26 4.69 -6.92 -7.90
N ASP A 27 4.42 -7.67 -8.98
CA ASP A 27 3.15 -7.58 -9.71
C ASP A 27 1.96 -8.01 -8.86
N ALA A 28 2.11 -9.05 -8.04
CA ALA A 28 1.06 -9.51 -7.14
C ALA A 28 0.78 -8.50 -6.02
N LEU A 29 1.82 -7.87 -5.46
CA LEU A 29 1.71 -6.78 -4.50
C LEU A 29 0.95 -5.59 -5.11
N THR A 30 1.39 -5.16 -6.29
CA THR A 30 0.76 -4.04 -7.01
C THR A 30 -0.68 -4.34 -7.38
N LEU A 31 -0.97 -5.55 -7.88
CA LEU A 31 -2.33 -6.00 -8.16
C LEU A 31 -3.21 -5.95 -6.90
N GLY A 32 -2.67 -6.34 -5.76
CA GLY A 32 -3.35 -6.26 -4.47
C GLY A 32 -3.71 -4.82 -4.12
N ALA A 33 -2.74 -3.91 -4.24
CA ALA A 33 -2.92 -2.50 -3.97
C ALA A 33 -3.98 -1.86 -4.90
N ILE A 34 -3.94 -2.13 -6.19
CA ILE A 34 -4.93 -1.62 -7.15
C ILE A 34 -6.33 -2.18 -6.90
N ARG A 35 -6.43 -3.47 -6.56
CA ARG A 35 -7.71 -4.14 -6.32
C ARG A 35 -8.51 -3.57 -5.17
N GLU A 36 -7.87 -2.91 -4.23
CA GLU A 36 -8.60 -2.31 -3.13
C GLU A 36 -9.51 -1.19 -3.63
N ASP A 37 -9.04 -0.35 -4.55
CA ASP A 37 -9.86 0.68 -5.21
C ASP A 37 -10.97 0.07 -6.08
N ILE A 38 -10.67 -0.95 -6.88
CA ILE A 38 -11.65 -1.62 -7.73
C ILE A 38 -12.78 -2.25 -6.91
N ARG A 39 -12.46 -2.84 -5.78
CA ARG A 39 -13.46 -3.39 -4.85
C ARG A 39 -14.38 -2.32 -4.28
N TYR A 40 -13.85 -1.14 -4.13
CA TYR A 40 -14.60 0.01 -3.69
C TYR A 40 -15.69 0.40 -4.69
N ASP A 41 -15.34 0.57 -5.96
CA ASP A 41 -16.28 0.92 -7.02
C ASP A 41 -17.40 -0.10 -7.19
N GLN A 42 -17.10 -1.38 -7.06
CA GLN A 42 -18.07 -2.47 -7.25
C GLN A 42 -19.03 -2.66 -6.07
N ARG A 43 -18.70 -2.21 -4.87
CA ARG A 43 -19.47 -2.55 -3.67
C ARG A 43 -20.02 -1.38 -2.89
N GLN A 44 -19.75 -0.14 -3.26
CA GLN A 44 -20.26 1.11 -2.66
C GLN A 44 -20.29 1.20 -1.10
N ARG A 45 -19.89 0.13 -0.41
CA ARG A 45 -20.07 -0.05 1.03
C ARG A 45 -18.82 0.21 1.86
N LYS A 46 -17.67 0.49 1.21
CA LYS A 46 -16.37 0.51 1.88
C LYS A 46 -15.66 1.86 1.89
N LEU A 47 -16.36 2.94 1.53
CA LEU A 47 -15.84 4.31 1.53
C LEU A 47 -15.01 4.66 2.76
N ALA A 48 -15.42 4.19 3.90
CA ALA A 48 -14.81 4.55 5.15
C ALA A 48 -13.52 3.78 5.47
N GLU A 49 -13.26 2.66 4.82
CA GLU A 49 -12.04 1.88 5.05
C GLU A 49 -10.81 2.59 4.50
N HIS A 50 -10.96 3.41 3.46
CA HIS A 50 -9.90 4.26 2.90
C HIS A 50 -9.69 5.56 3.67
N TRP A 51 -10.53 5.86 4.64
CA TRP A 51 -10.46 7.10 5.38
C TRP A 51 -9.62 6.93 6.63
N SER A 52 -8.97 8.00 6.96
CA SER A 52 -7.99 8.14 8.00
C SER A 52 -8.37 7.60 9.37
N LEU A 53 -7.41 7.73 10.26
CA LEU A 53 -7.51 7.53 11.71
C LEU A 53 -8.82 7.94 12.34
N THR A 54 -9.44 8.92 11.80
CA THR A 54 -10.54 9.60 12.41
C THR A 54 -11.87 8.99 12.10
N HIS A 55 -11.90 8.09 11.18
CA HIS A 55 -13.02 7.23 10.92
C HIS A 55 -12.90 5.94 11.69
N PHE A 56 -12.00 5.89 12.61
CA PHE A 56 -12.00 4.88 13.63
C PHE A 56 -13.40 4.73 14.16
N SER A 57 -13.90 3.56 14.21
CA SER A 57 -15.23 3.26 14.71
C SER A 57 -16.40 3.84 13.91
N GLY A 58 -16.22 4.04 12.60
CA GLY A 58 -17.36 4.33 11.72
C GLY A 58 -17.94 5.73 11.81
N ARG A 59 -17.20 6.69 12.28
CA ARG A 59 -17.69 8.06 12.40
C ARG A 59 -17.74 8.77 11.06
N TRP A 60 -18.87 9.33 10.69
CA TRP A 60 -19.14 10.22 9.55
C TRP A 60 -18.98 9.63 8.16
N LEU A 61 -20.08 9.23 7.61
CA LEU A 61 -20.29 9.04 6.18
C LEU A 61 -21.29 10.10 5.70
N GLY A 62 -20.86 10.97 4.81
CA GLY A 62 -21.78 11.85 4.08
C GLY A 62 -22.71 12.73 4.93
N GLY A 63 -22.30 13.13 6.15
CA GLY A 63 -23.13 13.91 7.06
C GLY A 63 -23.89 13.10 8.11
N GLY A 64 -23.76 11.75 8.09
CA GLY A 64 -24.35 10.85 9.09
C GLY A 64 -23.30 10.05 9.85
N PHE A 65 -23.59 9.76 11.10
CA PHE A 65 -22.79 8.87 11.95
C PHE A 65 -23.32 7.44 11.82
N ILE A 66 -22.44 6.49 11.40
CA ILE A 66 -22.76 5.06 11.35
C ILE A 66 -21.82 4.32 12.28
N PRO A 67 -22.18 4.10 13.54
CA PRO A 67 -21.32 3.45 14.51
C PRO A 67 -21.11 1.98 14.14
N GLY A 68 -19.86 1.53 14.18
CA GLY A 68 -19.50 0.10 14.11
C GLY A 68 -19.63 -0.57 12.74
N LEU A 69 -20.08 0.10 11.69
CA LEU A 69 -20.28 -0.48 10.38
C LEU A 69 -19.04 -0.42 9.48
N THR A 70 -18.07 0.42 9.81
CA THR A 70 -16.86 0.64 9.01
C THR A 70 -15.61 0.48 9.85
N ARG A 71 -14.55 -0.07 9.23
CA ARG A 71 -13.24 -0.14 9.84
C ARG A 71 -12.39 1.04 9.38
N SER A 72 -11.50 1.48 10.25
CA SER A 72 -10.48 2.45 9.86
C SER A 72 -9.41 1.80 8.97
N ALA A 73 -8.69 2.61 8.20
CA ALA A 73 -7.58 2.13 7.40
C ALA A 73 -6.55 1.32 8.21
N PRO A 74 -6.09 1.76 9.41
CA PRO A 74 -5.19 0.94 10.24
C PRO A 74 -5.78 -0.41 10.65
N ALA A 75 -7.04 -0.45 11.06
CA ALA A 75 -7.68 -1.71 11.48
C ALA A 75 -7.89 -2.68 10.30
N GLN A 76 -8.18 -2.16 9.13
CA GLN A 76 -8.35 -2.97 7.93
C GLN A 76 -7.00 -3.43 7.36
N ALA A 77 -5.97 -2.56 7.36
CA ALA A 77 -4.61 -2.92 6.98
C ALA A 77 -4.07 -4.06 7.87
N GLN A 78 -4.28 -3.97 9.19
CA GLN A 78 -3.91 -5.05 10.13
C GLN A 78 -4.60 -6.37 9.78
N ARG A 79 -5.86 -6.34 9.36
CA ARG A 79 -6.59 -7.55 8.95
C ARG A 79 -6.04 -8.15 7.65
N TYR A 80 -5.76 -7.33 6.65
CA TYR A 80 -5.17 -7.81 5.41
C TYR A 80 -3.78 -8.38 5.65
N PHE A 81 -2.98 -7.74 6.49
CA PHE A 81 -1.68 -8.24 6.90
C PHE A 81 -1.78 -9.59 7.61
N ALA A 82 -2.64 -9.74 8.60
CA ALA A 82 -2.86 -11.02 9.28
C ALA A 82 -3.35 -12.12 8.33
N ALA A 83 -4.23 -11.78 7.39
CA ALA A 83 -4.67 -12.70 6.35
C ALA A 83 -3.55 -13.07 5.36
N ALA A 84 -2.63 -12.14 5.07
CA ALA A 84 -1.46 -12.40 4.24
C ALA A 84 -0.50 -13.37 4.93
N VAL A 85 -0.21 -13.17 6.21
CA VAL A 85 0.61 -14.10 7.03
C VAL A 85 -0.03 -15.49 7.09
N ALA A 86 -1.34 -15.57 7.33
CA ALA A 86 -2.05 -16.84 7.35
C ALA A 86 -2.11 -17.56 5.99
N ALA A 87 -2.03 -16.81 4.89
CA ALA A 87 -2.00 -17.35 3.54
C ALA A 87 -0.59 -17.78 3.09
N TRP A 88 0.45 -17.37 3.82
CA TRP A 88 1.83 -17.70 3.53
C TRP A 88 2.07 -19.19 3.78
N PRO A 89 2.68 -19.94 2.82
CA PRO A 89 3.01 -21.35 3.03
C PRO A 89 4.02 -21.50 4.15
N GLN A 90 3.64 -22.18 5.22
CA GLN A 90 4.57 -22.51 6.32
C GLN A 90 5.59 -23.52 5.83
N ALA A 91 6.88 -23.30 6.10
CA ALA A 91 7.93 -24.26 5.84
C ALA A 91 7.65 -25.55 6.65
N GLY A 92 7.23 -26.62 5.99
CA GLY A 92 6.86 -27.90 6.60
C GLY A 92 5.39 -28.31 6.43
N GLY A 93 4.53 -27.43 5.94
CA GLY A 93 3.09 -27.69 5.72
C GLY A 93 2.72 -28.22 4.32
N ALA A 94 3.63 -28.76 3.55
CA ALA A 94 3.36 -29.40 2.26
C ALA A 94 2.67 -30.77 2.44
N ARG A 95 1.55 -30.81 3.19
CA ARG A 95 0.66 -31.96 3.22
C ARG A 95 -0.69 -31.55 2.66
N GLY A 96 -0.93 -31.97 1.46
CA GLY A 96 -2.26 -31.95 0.86
C GLY A 96 -2.41 -30.95 -0.25
N GLY A 97 -2.17 -31.44 -1.47
CA GLY A 97 -2.69 -30.96 -2.75
C GLY A 97 -3.04 -29.49 -2.84
N ASP A 98 -2.16 -28.73 -3.48
CA ASP A 98 -2.50 -27.43 -4.08
C ASP A 98 -3.70 -27.60 -5.04
N ARG A 99 -4.89 -27.81 -4.50
CA ARG A 99 -6.11 -27.51 -5.23
C ARG A 99 -6.13 -26.00 -5.34
N ALA A 100 -5.65 -25.50 -6.48
CA ALA A 100 -5.84 -24.14 -6.89
C ALA A 100 -7.33 -23.80 -6.74
N GLN A 101 -7.67 -23.26 -5.58
CA GLN A 101 -9.01 -22.72 -5.36
C GLN A 101 -9.08 -21.47 -6.22
N ALA A 102 -9.76 -21.61 -7.36
CA ALA A 102 -10.02 -20.49 -8.25
C ALA A 102 -10.65 -19.37 -7.43
N CYS A 103 -9.91 -18.27 -7.28
CA CYS A 103 -10.52 -17.05 -6.80
C CYS A 103 -11.71 -16.71 -7.70
N PRO A 104 -12.80 -16.09 -7.20
CA PRO A 104 -13.92 -15.63 -8.03
C PRO A 104 -13.53 -14.71 -9.18
N SER A 105 -12.28 -14.30 -9.28
CA SER A 105 -11.65 -13.50 -10.32
C SER A 105 -10.82 -14.31 -11.34
N GLY A 106 -10.90 -15.65 -11.31
CA GLY A 106 -10.30 -16.50 -12.35
C GLY A 106 -8.78 -16.65 -12.35
N LEU A 107 -8.04 -16.12 -11.35
CA LEU A 107 -6.60 -16.30 -11.25
C LEU A 107 -6.27 -17.51 -10.39
N PRO A 108 -5.49 -18.50 -10.89
CA PRO A 108 -4.90 -19.55 -10.06
C PRO A 108 -3.83 -18.88 -9.20
N VAL A 109 -4.10 -18.71 -7.91
CA VAL A 109 -3.18 -18.01 -7.01
C VAL A 109 -2.54 -19.06 -6.13
N SER A 110 -1.23 -19.34 -6.33
CA SER A 110 -0.43 -20.07 -5.36
C SER A 110 -0.54 -19.41 -3.98
N GLY A 111 -0.32 -20.14 -2.90
CA GLY A 111 -0.39 -19.59 -1.53
C GLY A 111 0.45 -18.32 -1.39
N VAL A 112 1.66 -18.29 -1.95
CA VAL A 112 2.55 -17.11 -1.96
C VAL A 112 1.93 -15.92 -2.71
N ALA A 113 1.45 -16.13 -3.94
CA ALA A 113 0.87 -15.03 -4.72
C ALA A 113 -0.40 -14.47 -4.03
N ARG A 114 -1.21 -15.33 -3.39
CA ARG A 114 -2.35 -14.89 -2.58
C ARG A 114 -1.91 -14.05 -1.39
N ALA A 115 -0.88 -14.48 -0.67
CA ALA A 115 -0.32 -13.73 0.45
C ALA A 115 0.17 -12.35 -0.01
N MET A 116 0.87 -12.27 -1.15
CA MET A 116 1.34 -11.00 -1.72
C MET A 116 0.21 -10.08 -2.17
N VAL A 117 -0.87 -10.61 -2.75
CA VAL A 117 -2.07 -9.81 -3.06
C VAL A 117 -2.70 -9.23 -1.79
N LEU A 118 -2.82 -10.01 -0.72
CA LEU A 118 -3.36 -9.53 0.55
C LEU A 118 -2.44 -8.49 1.21
N LEU A 119 -1.13 -8.70 1.14
CA LEU A 119 -0.14 -7.72 1.59
C LEU A 119 -0.22 -6.43 0.77
N GLY A 120 -0.45 -6.54 -0.54
CA GLY A 120 -0.70 -5.39 -1.42
C GLY A 120 -1.95 -4.60 -1.01
N GLN A 121 -3.03 -5.26 -0.59
CA GLN A 121 -4.22 -4.59 -0.05
C GLN A 121 -3.92 -3.85 1.26
N ALA A 122 -3.08 -4.42 2.14
CA ALA A 122 -2.61 -3.73 3.33
C ALA A 122 -1.73 -2.51 2.97
N SER A 123 -0.87 -2.67 1.95
CA SER A 123 0.00 -1.61 1.43
C SER A 123 -0.80 -0.43 0.91
N HIS A 124 -1.89 -0.66 0.16
CA HIS A 124 -2.76 0.40 -0.33
C HIS A 124 -3.25 1.31 0.80
N LEU A 125 -3.77 0.71 1.87
CA LEU A 125 -4.30 1.47 3.02
C LEU A 125 -3.22 2.23 3.78
N LEU A 126 -2.00 1.71 3.85
CA LEU A 126 -0.86 2.44 4.39
C LEU A 126 -0.50 3.61 3.46
N ILE A 127 -0.42 3.38 2.16
CA ILE A 127 -0.07 4.39 1.15
C ILE A 127 -1.11 5.52 1.11
N ASP A 128 -2.39 5.22 1.29
CA ASP A 128 -3.43 6.24 1.42
C ASP A 128 -3.19 7.17 2.60
N MET A 129 -2.61 6.68 3.69
CA MET A 129 -2.25 7.53 4.82
C MET A 129 -1.09 8.49 4.51
N ALA A 130 -0.37 8.32 3.42
CA ALA A 130 0.58 9.29 2.90
C ALA A 130 -0.07 10.45 2.14
N CYS A 131 -1.38 10.40 1.92
CA CYS A 131 -2.11 11.48 1.27
C CYS A 131 -2.81 12.37 2.32
N PRO A 132 -2.53 13.68 2.38
CA PRO A 132 -3.11 14.57 3.38
C PRO A 132 -4.63 14.59 3.44
N VAL A 133 -5.32 14.39 2.31
CA VAL A 133 -6.79 14.35 2.29
C VAL A 133 -7.34 13.08 2.94
N HIS A 134 -6.70 11.92 2.72
CA HIS A 134 -7.05 10.66 3.39
C HIS A 134 -6.75 10.73 4.89
N ALA A 135 -5.58 11.27 5.25
CA ALA A 135 -5.18 11.41 6.65
C ALA A 135 -6.06 12.40 7.42
N SER A 136 -6.64 13.42 6.77
CA SER A 136 -7.35 14.54 7.40
C SER A 136 -8.88 14.46 7.33
N ARG A 137 -9.49 13.35 7.03
CA ARG A 137 -10.96 13.12 6.93
C ARG A 137 -11.65 13.90 5.82
N VAL A 138 -11.00 14.15 4.75
CA VAL A 138 -11.56 14.94 3.69
C VAL A 138 -12.11 14.04 2.61
N ALA A 139 -13.43 14.10 2.42
CA ALA A 139 -14.05 13.48 1.26
C ALA A 139 -13.53 14.17 -0.01
N HIS A 140 -12.93 13.42 -0.90
CA HIS A 140 -12.39 13.91 -2.16
C HIS A 140 -12.60 12.86 -3.26
N TRP A 141 -12.67 13.32 -4.50
CA TRP A 141 -12.68 12.46 -5.68
C TRP A 141 -11.31 12.43 -6.38
N SER A 142 -10.55 13.50 -6.23
CA SER A 142 -9.15 13.65 -6.56
C SER A 142 -8.62 14.91 -5.91
N ASP A 143 -7.31 14.99 -5.68
CA ASP A 143 -6.65 16.16 -5.10
C ASP A 143 -5.33 16.48 -5.81
N GLY A 144 -4.79 17.65 -5.53
CA GLY A 144 -3.57 18.13 -6.16
C GLY A 144 -2.34 17.35 -5.73
N TYR A 145 -2.34 16.83 -4.51
CA TYR A 145 -1.22 16.05 -4.00
C TYR A 145 -1.08 14.72 -4.75
N GLU A 146 -2.17 13.96 -4.90
CA GLU A 146 -2.14 12.70 -5.65
C GLU A 146 -1.75 12.91 -7.12
N TRP A 147 -2.26 13.99 -7.75
CA TRP A 147 -1.88 14.37 -9.10
C TRP A 147 -0.40 14.71 -9.21
N TYR A 148 0.13 15.45 -8.24
CA TYR A 148 1.54 15.82 -8.21
C TYR A 148 2.43 14.56 -8.09
N VAL A 149 2.15 13.69 -7.12
CA VAL A 149 2.90 12.43 -6.93
C VAL A 149 2.86 11.58 -8.20
N ASP A 150 1.68 11.41 -8.79
CA ASP A 150 1.47 10.60 -10.01
C ASP A 150 2.28 11.12 -11.21
N SER A 151 2.50 12.44 -11.29
CA SER A 151 3.20 13.10 -12.38
C SER A 151 4.72 13.24 -12.16
N HIS A 152 5.21 13.10 -10.93
CA HIS A 152 6.61 13.35 -10.55
C HIS A 152 7.30 12.10 -9.98
N VAL A 153 6.86 10.91 -10.37
CA VAL A 153 7.38 9.63 -9.84
C VAL A 153 8.89 9.47 -10.05
N ALA A 154 9.43 9.93 -11.17
CA ALA A 154 10.87 9.83 -11.46
C ALA A 154 11.72 10.69 -10.52
N GLU A 155 11.26 11.89 -10.18
CA GLU A 155 11.91 12.78 -9.21
C GLU A 155 11.78 12.24 -7.79
N LEU A 156 10.56 11.90 -7.38
CA LEU A 156 10.26 11.45 -6.03
C LEU A 156 10.90 10.08 -5.71
N GLY A 157 11.08 9.22 -6.72
CA GLY A 157 11.74 7.93 -6.56
C GLY A 157 13.24 7.99 -6.27
N GLN A 158 13.86 9.15 -6.45
CA GLN A 158 15.27 9.38 -6.14
C GLN A 158 15.50 9.85 -4.69
N LEU A 159 14.43 10.13 -3.94
CA LEU A 159 14.53 10.59 -2.57
C LEU A 159 15.03 9.48 -1.65
N LEU A 160 16.03 9.81 -0.86
CA LEU A 160 16.54 8.91 0.18
C LEU A 160 15.57 8.87 1.36
N PHE A 161 15.50 7.71 2.00
CA PHE A 161 14.69 7.54 3.20
C PHE A 161 15.28 6.49 4.13
N ASP A 162 14.93 6.60 5.40
CA ASP A 162 15.24 5.61 6.42
C ASP A 162 14.02 4.78 6.74
N VAL A 163 14.27 3.52 7.14
CA VAL A 163 13.22 2.64 7.66
C VAL A 163 13.07 2.90 9.14
N PRO A 164 11.88 3.27 9.61
CA PRO A 164 11.68 3.53 11.04
C PRO A 164 11.90 2.26 11.86
N VAL A 165 12.08 2.44 13.16
CA VAL A 165 12.12 1.33 14.13
C VAL A 165 10.84 0.51 13.97
N PRO A 166 10.92 -0.83 14.07
CA PRO A 166 9.74 -1.70 13.95
C PRO A 166 8.62 -1.27 14.89
N PHE A 167 7.41 -1.24 14.37
CA PHE A 167 6.20 -0.98 15.16
C PHE A 167 5.71 -2.28 15.79
N ALA A 168 5.04 -2.20 16.93
CA ALA A 168 4.47 -3.39 17.57
C ALA A 168 3.36 -4.04 16.72
N SER A 169 2.72 -3.27 15.83
CA SER A 169 1.69 -3.78 14.93
C SER A 169 1.59 -2.95 13.64
N VAL A 170 1.03 -3.53 12.59
CA VAL A 170 0.69 -2.80 11.36
C VAL A 170 -0.32 -1.68 11.65
N HIS A 171 -1.23 -1.90 12.57
CA HIS A 171 -2.17 -0.87 13.02
C HIS A 171 -1.43 0.39 13.53
N GLU A 172 -0.42 0.20 14.38
CA GLU A 172 0.40 1.31 14.89
C GLU A 172 1.21 1.98 13.81
N ASN A 173 1.82 1.19 12.91
CA ASN A 173 2.58 1.69 11.77
C ASN A 173 1.74 2.62 10.89
N VAL A 174 0.56 2.15 10.44
CA VAL A 174 -0.37 2.95 9.63
C VAL A 174 -0.88 4.17 10.40
N THR A 175 -1.12 4.02 11.70
CA THR A 175 -1.53 5.12 12.57
C THR A 175 -0.46 6.20 12.70
N ALA A 176 0.80 5.79 12.83
CA ALA A 176 1.93 6.72 12.95
C ALA A 176 2.10 7.55 11.67
N LEU A 177 2.06 6.89 10.49
CA LEU A 177 2.11 7.61 9.22
C LEU A 177 0.96 8.59 9.06
N ALA A 178 -0.28 8.17 9.38
CA ALA A 178 -1.42 9.06 9.26
C ALA A 178 -1.31 10.29 10.18
N ARG A 179 -0.83 10.12 11.42
CA ARG A 179 -0.59 11.24 12.35
C ARG A 179 0.49 12.19 11.84
N PHE A 180 1.55 11.63 11.25
CA PHE A 180 2.57 12.43 10.60
C PHE A 180 1.99 13.24 9.44
N THR A 181 1.23 12.60 8.56
CA THR A 181 0.65 13.24 7.37
C THR A 181 -0.43 14.29 7.72
N GLN A 182 -1.12 14.14 8.85
CA GLN A 182 -2.11 15.13 9.34
C GLN A 182 -1.51 16.52 9.64
N GLN A 183 -0.19 16.64 9.73
CA GLN A 183 0.49 17.93 9.93
C GLN A 183 0.48 18.79 8.64
N PHE A 184 0.17 18.21 7.50
CA PHE A 184 0.16 18.85 6.21
C PHE A 184 -1.24 19.23 5.76
N ALA A 185 -1.36 20.39 5.12
CA ALA A 185 -2.65 20.87 4.65
C ALA A 185 -3.18 20.02 3.49
N PRO A 186 -4.43 19.52 3.55
CA PRO A 186 -5.02 18.75 2.48
C PRO A 186 -5.43 19.66 1.30
N ASP A 187 -4.98 19.36 0.08
CA ASP A 187 -5.43 20.06 -1.12
C ASP A 187 -6.70 19.42 -1.69
N ARG A 188 -7.74 20.21 -1.86
CA ARG A 188 -9.07 19.79 -2.30
C ARG A 188 -9.49 20.38 -3.63
N THR A 189 -8.56 20.94 -4.42
CA THR A 189 -8.92 21.88 -5.47
C THR A 189 -9.12 21.31 -6.87
N HIS A 190 -8.67 20.09 -7.13
CA HIS A 190 -8.62 19.56 -8.49
C HIS A 190 -9.95 19.10 -9.08
N HIS A 191 -11.04 19.06 -8.32
CA HIS A 191 -12.35 18.62 -8.86
C HIS A 191 -13.25 19.81 -9.20
N HIS A 192 -14.16 19.64 -10.20
CA HIS A 192 -15.15 20.67 -10.57
C HIS A 192 -15.97 21.15 -9.37
N TRP A 193 -16.41 20.23 -8.53
CA TRP A 193 -17.09 20.52 -7.26
C TRP A 193 -16.19 21.30 -6.30
N GLY A 194 -14.88 21.08 -6.36
CA GLY A 194 -13.92 21.80 -5.59
C GLY A 194 -13.80 23.26 -5.91
N ARG A 195 -13.81 23.60 -7.18
CA ARG A 195 -13.82 24.99 -7.63
C ARG A 195 -15.10 25.69 -7.19
N TRP A 196 -16.23 25.00 -7.23
CA TRP A 196 -17.50 25.56 -6.75
C TRP A 196 -17.51 25.78 -5.22
N LEU A 197 -17.01 24.83 -4.44
CA LEU A 197 -16.88 24.96 -2.99
C LEU A 197 -15.87 26.03 -2.59
N LYS A 198 -14.78 26.22 -3.35
CA LYS A 198 -13.81 27.29 -3.15
C LYS A 198 -14.45 28.67 -3.34
N ARG A 199 -15.29 28.84 -4.35
CA ARG A 199 -16.02 30.10 -4.59
C ARG A 199 -16.97 30.45 -3.42
N ARG A 200 -17.35 29.47 -2.61
CA ARG A 200 -18.18 29.65 -1.40
C ARG A 200 -17.36 29.72 -0.11
N GLY A 201 -16.04 29.86 -0.17
CA GLY A 201 -15.17 29.95 1.01
C GLY A 201 -14.98 28.65 1.80
N TRP A 202 -15.45 27.50 1.28
CA TRP A 202 -15.42 26.22 1.99
C TRP A 202 -14.21 25.35 1.65
N ARG A 203 -13.29 25.86 0.85
CA ARG A 203 -12.10 25.11 0.41
C ARG A 203 -10.82 25.89 0.54
N GLN A 204 -9.82 25.25 1.10
CA GLN A 204 -8.43 25.67 0.99
C GLN A 204 -7.83 25.05 -0.28
N SER A 205 -7.19 25.87 -1.11
CA SER A 205 -6.26 25.40 -2.12
C SER A 205 -4.86 25.51 -1.55
N VAL A 206 -4.12 24.43 -1.63
CA VAL A 206 -2.70 24.44 -1.35
C VAL A 206 -1.97 24.90 -2.62
N PRO A 207 -1.07 25.87 -2.57
CA PRO A 207 -0.26 26.25 -3.72
C PRO A 207 0.53 25.05 -4.25
N GLN A 208 0.72 24.96 -5.57
CA GLN A 208 1.44 23.84 -6.17
C GLN A 208 2.86 23.66 -5.61
N ALA A 209 3.55 24.77 -5.32
CA ALA A 209 4.87 24.72 -4.71
C ALA A 209 4.84 24.10 -3.31
N GLU A 210 3.78 24.34 -2.55
CA GLU A 210 3.59 23.73 -1.23
C GLU A 210 3.22 22.24 -1.35
N VAL A 211 2.38 21.87 -2.31
CA VAL A 211 2.09 20.45 -2.63
C VAL A 211 3.38 19.70 -2.97
N ALA A 212 4.26 20.30 -3.78
CA ALA A 212 5.57 19.75 -4.12
C ALA A 212 6.45 19.57 -2.87
N ALA A 213 6.49 20.59 -2.01
CA ALA A 213 7.24 20.52 -0.75
C ALA A 213 6.70 19.42 0.18
N GLN A 214 5.39 19.32 0.31
CA GLN A 214 4.73 18.24 1.08
C GLN A 214 5.10 16.86 0.54
N ALA A 215 5.03 16.64 -0.78
CA ALA A 215 5.33 15.35 -1.40
C ALA A 215 6.79 14.94 -1.14
N ARG A 216 7.74 15.85 -1.25
CA ARG A 216 9.17 15.58 -0.98
C ARG A 216 9.44 15.17 0.46
N VAL A 217 8.58 15.56 1.39
CA VAL A 217 8.70 15.19 2.82
C VAL A 217 7.92 13.91 3.12
N ILE A 218 6.69 13.79 2.62
CA ILE A 218 5.80 12.67 2.96
C ILE A 218 6.21 11.38 2.26
N ILE A 219 6.59 11.42 0.98
CA ILE A 219 6.88 10.21 0.20
C ILE A 219 8.04 9.38 0.78
N PRO A 220 9.20 9.96 1.17
CA PRO A 220 10.27 9.22 1.82
C PRO A 220 9.83 8.56 3.14
N VAL A 221 9.06 9.27 3.95
CA VAL A 221 8.54 8.74 5.22
C VAL A 221 7.57 7.58 4.95
N ALA A 222 6.66 7.73 4.00
CA ALA A 222 5.72 6.68 3.63
C ALA A 222 6.43 5.43 3.09
N ALA A 223 7.47 5.60 2.27
CA ALA A 223 8.30 4.49 1.78
C ALA A 223 8.98 3.76 2.94
N GLY A 224 9.48 4.48 3.96
CA GLY A 224 10.05 3.91 5.18
C GLY A 224 9.04 3.08 5.97
N HIS A 225 7.84 3.61 6.19
CA HIS A 225 6.75 2.91 6.86
C HIS A 225 6.30 1.65 6.09
N LEU A 226 6.26 1.72 4.77
CA LEU A 226 5.91 0.57 3.92
C LEU A 226 7.01 -0.51 3.98
N ALA A 227 8.28 -0.13 3.93
CA ALA A 227 9.41 -1.05 4.10
C ALA A 227 9.39 -1.71 5.48
N ALA A 228 9.04 -0.97 6.55
CA ALA A 228 8.88 -1.53 7.89
C ALA A 228 7.76 -2.58 7.93
N MET A 229 6.62 -2.34 7.29
CA MET A 229 5.53 -3.33 7.19
C MET A 229 5.98 -4.59 6.45
N TYR A 230 6.76 -4.47 5.39
CA TYR A 230 7.28 -5.62 4.67
C TYR A 230 8.29 -6.42 5.50
N ARG A 231 9.16 -5.76 6.28
CA ARG A 231 10.03 -6.45 7.25
C ARG A 231 9.24 -7.21 8.29
N GLN A 232 8.19 -6.61 8.86
CA GLN A 232 7.29 -7.31 9.79
C GLN A 232 6.65 -8.56 9.15
N PHE A 233 6.30 -8.49 7.86
CA PHE A 233 5.78 -9.66 7.14
C PHE A 233 6.83 -10.76 6.98
N ILE A 234 8.06 -10.40 6.61
CA ILE A 234 9.20 -11.32 6.49
C ILE A 234 9.44 -12.05 7.81
N GLU A 235 9.50 -11.30 8.91
CA GLU A 235 9.68 -11.84 10.26
C GLU A 235 8.51 -12.74 10.68
N ALA A 236 7.27 -12.29 10.48
CA ALA A 236 6.07 -13.05 10.84
C ALA A 236 5.91 -14.36 10.05
N CYS A 237 6.43 -14.40 8.83
CA CYS A 237 6.40 -15.59 7.98
C CYS A 237 7.63 -16.48 8.11
N GLY A 238 8.65 -16.08 8.88
CA GLY A 238 9.92 -16.80 9.01
C GLY A 238 10.67 -16.90 7.68
N ILE A 239 10.61 -15.85 6.84
CA ILE A 239 11.27 -15.85 5.53
C ILE A 239 12.75 -15.59 5.75
N ASP A 240 13.58 -16.60 5.42
CA ASP A 240 15.04 -16.46 5.46
C ASP A 240 15.54 -15.71 4.22
N LEU A 241 16.04 -14.52 4.43
CA LEU A 241 16.60 -13.68 3.36
C LEU A 241 17.98 -14.18 2.87
N CYS A 242 18.66 -15.00 3.67
CA CYS A 242 20.02 -15.49 3.34
C CYS A 242 20.03 -16.64 2.32
N HIS A 243 18.94 -17.39 2.16
CA HIS A 243 18.89 -18.58 1.31
C HIS A 243 18.20 -18.38 -0.04
N SER A 244 17.78 -17.18 -0.40
CA SER A 244 17.14 -16.92 -1.71
C SER A 244 18.10 -16.66 -2.87
N GLY A 245 19.38 -16.99 -2.70
CA GLY A 245 20.33 -17.08 -3.81
C GLY A 245 20.02 -18.30 -4.66
N VAL A 246 19.41 -18.09 -5.80
CA VAL A 246 19.18 -19.10 -6.84
C VAL A 246 20.51 -19.80 -7.14
N SER A 247 20.62 -21.07 -6.75
CA SER A 247 21.69 -21.95 -7.25
C SER A 247 21.47 -22.20 -8.74
N GLY A 248 21.88 -21.26 -9.54
CA GLY A 248 22.02 -21.43 -11.00
C GLY A 248 23.23 -22.32 -11.28
N GLN A 249 23.10 -23.61 -11.09
CA GLN A 249 23.98 -24.62 -11.67
C GLN A 249 23.21 -25.33 -12.80
N ASP A 250 23.08 -24.66 -13.93
CA ASP A 250 22.94 -25.34 -15.20
C ASP A 250 24.33 -25.47 -15.78
N GLY A 251 24.95 -26.61 -15.43
CA GLY A 251 26.19 -27.05 -16.04
C GLY A 251 25.95 -27.38 -17.51
N GLU A 252 26.34 -26.48 -18.39
CA GLU A 252 26.56 -26.82 -19.79
C GLU A 252 27.70 -27.84 -19.91
N SER A 253 27.32 -29.10 -19.95
CA SER A 253 28.18 -30.18 -20.42
C SER A 253 28.32 -30.06 -21.93
N MET A 254 29.34 -29.33 -22.41
CA MET A 254 29.79 -29.38 -23.80
C MET A 254 30.47 -30.72 -24.05
N HIS A 255 29.75 -31.66 -24.60
CA HIS A 255 30.35 -32.80 -25.29
C HIS A 255 30.95 -32.35 -26.63
N HIS A 256 32.27 -32.22 -26.67
CA HIS A 256 33.03 -32.30 -27.91
C HIS A 256 32.93 -33.72 -28.47
N ALA A 257 32.26 -33.88 -29.59
CA ALA A 257 32.45 -35.03 -30.48
C ALA A 257 33.32 -34.58 -31.64
N GLN A 258 34.56 -35.07 -31.67
CA GLN A 258 35.40 -35.13 -32.86
C GLN A 258 34.92 -36.29 -33.75
N ALA A 259 34.67 -36.03 -35.00
CA ALA A 259 34.96 -36.87 -36.16
C ALA A 259 34.78 -36.04 -37.44
#